data_4ce0d30abce887c7d9b50a9b5d834160
#
_entry.id   4ce0d30abce887c7d9b50a9b5d834160
#
_cell.length_a   1.000
_cell.length_b   1.000
_cell.length_c   1.000
_cell.angle_alpha   90.00
_cell.angle_beta   90.00
_cell.angle_gamma   90.00
#
_symmetry.space_group_name_H-M   'P 1'
#
loop_
_entity.id
_entity.type
_entity.pdbx_description
1 polymer ?
#
loop_
_entity_poly.entity_id
_entity_poly.type
_entity_poly.pdbx_seq_one_letter_code
_entity_poly.pdbx_strand_id
1 'polypeptide(L)'
;MNQKERMLAELPYRAWLDGLAEERQETKKKVFQFNHTSPEEQETLDRLIREIIGVHGEALTVEQPFHCDYGSNIEVGENFFANYNLTILDVAKVVIGKNVQIAPNVSIYTAGHPLDPEARNSGYEYGIPVTIGNNVW
;
A
#
# COMPACT_ATOMS: atom_id res chain seq x y z
N MET A 1 -6.41 6.04 22.49
CA MET A 1 -5.86 5.49 21.21
C MET A 1 -4.86 6.46 20.61
N ASN A 2 -3.70 5.96 20.17
CA ASN A 2 -2.81 6.76 19.34
C ASN A 2 -3.33 6.88 17.92
N GLN A 3 -2.67 7.66 17.06
CA GLN A 3 -3.15 7.90 15.71
C GLN A 3 -3.14 6.64 14.83
N LYS A 4 -2.15 5.76 15.01
CA LYS A 4 -2.10 4.50 14.28
C LYS A 4 -3.27 3.57 14.63
N GLU A 5 -3.59 3.46 15.90
CA GLU A 5 -4.74 2.68 16.37
C GLU A 5 -6.05 3.24 15.80
N ARG A 6 -6.18 4.57 15.78
CA ARG A 6 -7.34 5.23 15.17
C ARG A 6 -7.43 4.94 13.67
N MET A 7 -6.32 5.08 12.97
CA MET A 7 -6.23 4.79 11.54
C MET A 7 -6.69 3.37 11.21
N LEU A 8 -6.21 2.39 11.95
CA LEU A 8 -6.56 0.98 11.72
C LEU A 8 -7.98 0.62 12.22
N ALA A 9 -8.58 1.44 13.07
CA ALA A 9 -9.95 1.30 13.56
C ALA A 9 -10.98 2.06 12.72
N GLU A 10 -10.59 2.58 11.55
CA GLU A 10 -11.45 3.35 10.64
C GLU A 10 -11.99 4.64 11.26
N LEU A 11 -11.27 5.18 12.25
CA LEU A 11 -11.61 6.43 12.92
C LEU A 11 -10.85 7.60 12.30
N PRO A 12 -11.37 8.82 12.39
CA PRO A 12 -10.61 10.01 11.97
C PRO A 12 -9.27 10.09 12.72
N TYR A 13 -8.21 10.37 11.99
CA TYR A 13 -6.86 10.45 12.54
C TYR A 13 -6.04 11.54 11.83
N ARG A 14 -4.90 11.89 12.41
CA ARG A 14 -3.95 12.85 11.81
C ARG A 14 -2.69 12.11 11.38
N ALA A 15 -2.40 12.14 10.09
CA ALA A 15 -1.38 11.31 9.46
C ALA A 15 0.06 11.68 9.82
N TRP A 16 0.28 12.84 10.43
CA TRP A 16 1.64 13.31 10.77
C TRP A 16 2.03 13.11 12.23
N LEU A 17 1.15 12.54 13.05
CA LEU A 17 1.39 12.34 14.49
C LEU A 17 1.71 10.87 14.81
N ASP A 18 2.26 10.68 16.01
CA ASP A 18 2.50 9.36 16.63
C ASP A 18 3.32 8.40 15.75
N GLY A 19 4.31 8.93 15.03
CA GLY A 19 5.23 8.12 14.24
C GLY A 19 4.74 7.72 12.86
N LEU A 20 3.53 8.09 12.44
CA LEU A 20 3.00 7.70 11.14
C LEU A 20 3.78 8.30 9.97
N ALA A 21 4.19 9.56 10.07
CA ALA A 21 4.99 10.19 9.02
C ALA A 21 6.35 9.51 8.85
N GLU A 22 6.98 9.14 9.95
CA GLU A 22 8.26 8.45 9.97
C GLU A 22 8.14 7.05 9.38
N GLU A 23 7.07 6.33 9.69
CA GLU A 23 6.76 5.01 9.11
C GLU A 23 6.63 5.10 7.59
N ARG A 24 5.86 6.08 7.10
CA ARG A 24 5.73 6.30 5.65
C ARG A 24 7.07 6.67 5.01
N GLN A 25 7.90 7.43 5.70
CA GLN A 25 9.22 7.82 5.19
C GLN A 25 10.11 6.59 5.01
N GLU A 26 10.10 5.65 5.95
CA GLU A 26 10.85 4.40 5.81
C GLU A 26 10.34 3.56 4.62
N THR A 27 9.03 3.51 4.43
CA THR A 27 8.45 2.84 3.25
C THR A 27 8.86 3.54 1.95
N LYS A 28 8.85 4.86 1.92
CA LYS A 28 9.28 5.64 0.74
C LYS A 28 10.71 5.33 0.34
N LYS A 29 11.59 5.13 1.31
CA LYS A 29 12.99 4.74 1.02
C LYS A 29 13.06 3.39 0.31
N LYS A 30 12.32 2.40 0.79
CA LYS A 30 12.27 1.08 0.18
C LYS A 30 11.66 1.13 -1.22
N VAL A 31 10.58 1.86 -1.38
CA VAL A 31 9.90 2.07 -2.67
C VAL A 31 10.84 2.77 -3.66
N PHE A 32 11.58 3.78 -3.21
CA PHE A 32 12.58 4.45 -4.03
C PHE A 32 13.65 3.47 -4.52
N GLN A 33 14.19 2.65 -3.63
CA GLN A 33 15.18 1.63 -4.00
C GLN A 33 14.62 0.65 -5.03
N PHE A 34 13.40 0.15 -4.81
CA PHE A 34 12.74 -0.74 -5.75
C PHE A 34 12.57 -0.10 -7.12
N ASN A 35 12.04 1.12 -7.17
CA ASN A 35 11.75 1.80 -8.44
C ASN A 35 12.99 2.25 -9.20
N HIS A 36 14.14 2.37 -8.53
CA HIS A 36 15.40 2.81 -9.15
C HIS A 36 16.42 1.68 -9.31
N THR A 37 16.04 0.44 -9.03
CA THR A 37 16.88 -0.72 -9.29
C THR A 37 16.76 -1.11 -10.77
N SER A 38 17.89 -1.45 -11.40
CA SER A 38 17.91 -1.89 -12.79
C SER A 38 16.99 -3.11 -12.99
N PRO A 39 16.20 -3.16 -14.07
CA PRO A 39 15.39 -4.34 -14.37
C PRO A 39 16.20 -5.61 -14.60
N GLU A 40 17.50 -5.51 -14.81
CA GLU A 40 18.40 -6.67 -14.91
C GLU A 40 18.67 -7.32 -13.55
N GLU A 41 18.51 -6.58 -12.46
CA GLU A 41 18.77 -7.07 -11.09
C GLU A 41 17.53 -7.71 -10.47
N GLN A 42 17.08 -8.82 -11.06
CA GLN A 42 15.83 -9.48 -10.67
C GLN A 42 15.81 -9.98 -9.23
N GLU A 43 16.93 -10.50 -8.72
CA GLU A 43 17.02 -10.95 -7.32
C GLU A 43 16.86 -9.81 -6.34
N THR A 44 17.45 -8.66 -6.63
CA THR A 44 17.32 -7.46 -5.79
C THR A 44 15.89 -6.93 -5.80
N LEU A 45 15.27 -6.87 -6.98
CA LEU A 45 13.87 -6.45 -7.12
C LEU A 45 12.92 -7.38 -6.34
N ASP A 46 13.12 -8.67 -6.46
CA ASP A 46 12.30 -9.66 -5.74
C ASP A 46 12.44 -9.50 -4.22
N ARG A 47 13.65 -9.33 -3.73
CA ARG A 47 13.90 -9.11 -2.31
C ARG A 47 13.23 -7.83 -1.81
N LEU A 48 13.37 -6.73 -2.54
CA LEU A 48 12.83 -5.43 -2.15
C LEU A 48 11.30 -5.43 -2.10
N ILE A 49 10.64 -5.99 -3.12
CA ILE A 49 9.17 -6.01 -3.12
C ILE A 49 8.62 -6.90 -1.99
N ARG A 50 9.30 -7.98 -1.65
CA ARG A 50 8.92 -8.85 -0.53
C ARG A 50 9.10 -8.17 0.83
N GLU A 51 10.03 -7.25 0.95
CA GLU A 51 10.20 -6.43 2.16
C GLU A 51 9.13 -5.35 2.27
N ILE A 52 8.62 -4.86 1.15
CA ILE A 52 7.61 -3.78 1.12
C ILE A 52 6.21 -4.32 1.45
N ILE A 53 5.79 -5.38 0.77
CA ILE A 53 4.44 -5.93 0.92
C ILE A 53 4.36 -6.80 2.18
N GLY A 54 3.44 -6.47 3.08
CA GLY A 54 3.35 -7.07 4.41
C GLY A 54 3.10 -8.57 4.42
N VAL A 55 2.16 -9.06 3.61
CA VAL A 55 1.83 -10.49 3.48
C VAL A 55 1.76 -10.86 2.01
N HIS A 56 2.45 -11.93 1.63
CA HIS A 56 2.46 -12.43 0.25
C HIS A 56 2.77 -13.92 0.23
N GLY A 57 2.49 -14.58 -0.89
CA GLY A 57 2.88 -15.97 -1.12
C GLY A 57 4.28 -16.09 -1.74
N GLU A 58 4.61 -17.27 -2.24
CA GLU A 58 5.91 -17.53 -2.87
C GLU A 58 6.03 -16.87 -4.25
N ALA A 59 4.99 -16.98 -5.07
CA ALA A 59 4.97 -16.35 -6.38
C ALA A 59 4.40 -14.92 -6.28
N LEU A 60 5.30 -13.96 -6.35
CA LEU A 60 4.98 -12.53 -6.25
C LEU A 60 5.74 -11.79 -7.34
N THR A 61 5.03 -11.10 -8.22
CA THR A 61 5.63 -10.28 -9.27
C THR A 61 4.97 -8.91 -9.30
N VAL A 62 5.77 -7.87 -9.16
CA VAL A 62 5.32 -6.48 -9.27
C VAL A 62 6.28 -5.75 -10.20
N GLU A 63 5.73 -5.21 -11.29
CA GLU A 63 6.50 -4.40 -12.23
C GLU A 63 6.69 -2.98 -11.68
N GLN A 64 7.84 -2.40 -12.01
CA GLN A 64 8.17 -1.02 -11.63
C GLN A 64 7.45 -0.03 -12.55
N PRO A 65 7.11 1.18 -12.07
CA PRO A 65 7.18 1.61 -10.68
C PRO A 65 5.97 1.16 -9.87
N PHE A 66 6.15 1.07 -8.55
CA PHE A 66 5.12 0.74 -7.58
C PHE A 66 5.14 1.78 -6.47
N HIS A 67 3.96 2.15 -5.95
CA HIS A 67 3.83 3.11 -4.85
C HIS A 67 2.83 2.64 -3.81
N CYS A 68 3.15 2.86 -2.55
CA CYS A 68 2.23 2.63 -1.44
C CYS A 68 2.56 3.56 -0.27
N ASP A 69 1.68 3.61 0.74
CA ASP A 69 1.92 4.41 1.95
C ASP A 69 2.78 3.65 2.97
N TYR A 70 2.36 2.47 3.37
CA TYR A 70 3.01 1.69 4.42
C TYR A 70 3.54 0.35 3.93
N GLY A 71 2.87 -0.27 2.98
CA GLY A 71 3.18 -1.63 2.51
C GLY A 71 2.75 -2.71 3.50
N SER A 72 2.92 -2.46 4.79
CA SER A 72 2.57 -3.39 5.88
C SER A 72 1.07 -3.69 5.96
N ASN A 73 0.22 -2.84 5.42
CA ASN A 73 -1.22 -3.04 5.39
C ASN A 73 -1.71 -3.72 4.11
N ILE A 74 -0.79 -4.16 3.25
CA ILE A 74 -1.11 -4.85 2.00
C ILE A 74 -0.91 -6.35 2.21
N GLU A 75 -1.95 -7.12 1.92
CA GLU A 75 -1.92 -8.58 1.95
C GLU A 75 -2.34 -9.10 0.58
N VAL A 76 -1.47 -9.86 -0.07
CA VAL A 76 -1.77 -10.49 -1.34
C VAL A 76 -1.67 -12.00 -1.21
N GLY A 77 -2.56 -12.70 -1.88
CA GLY A 77 -2.56 -14.16 -1.93
C GLY A 77 -1.49 -14.69 -2.89
N GLU A 78 -1.42 -16.02 -3.01
CA GLU A 78 -0.46 -16.69 -3.88
C GLU A 78 -0.64 -16.29 -5.34
N ASN A 79 0.48 -16.25 -6.08
CA ASN A 79 0.51 -15.97 -7.51
C ASN A 79 -0.08 -14.59 -7.87
N PHE A 80 0.39 -13.55 -7.18
CA PHE A 80 0.01 -12.18 -7.45
C PHE A 80 0.90 -11.58 -8.53
N PHE A 81 0.29 -10.92 -9.51
CA PHE A 81 0.99 -10.16 -10.53
C PHE A 81 0.42 -8.75 -10.62
N ALA A 82 1.29 -7.75 -10.58
CA ALA A 82 0.93 -6.36 -10.83
C ALA A 82 1.77 -5.79 -11.97
N ASN A 83 1.09 -5.19 -12.93
CA ASN A 83 1.73 -4.50 -14.04
C ASN A 83 2.14 -3.07 -13.63
N TYR A 84 2.64 -2.28 -14.55
CA TYR A 84 3.27 -0.98 -14.32
C TYR A 84 2.34 0.03 -13.62
N ASN A 85 2.92 0.83 -12.73
CA ASN A 85 2.27 1.96 -12.10
C ASN A 85 1.11 1.61 -11.17
N LEU A 86 1.22 0.52 -10.42
CA LEU A 86 0.26 0.22 -9.35
C LEU A 86 0.51 1.17 -8.18
N THR A 87 -0.55 1.83 -7.71
CA THR A 87 -0.53 2.67 -6.51
C THR A 87 -1.55 2.16 -5.51
N ILE A 88 -1.10 1.84 -4.30
CA ILE A 88 -1.97 1.41 -3.21
C ILE A 88 -1.78 2.35 -2.03
N LEU A 89 -2.81 3.13 -1.70
CA LEU A 89 -2.80 3.96 -0.50
C LEU A 89 -3.37 3.16 0.66
N ASP A 90 -2.48 2.46 1.35
CA ASP A 90 -2.83 1.47 2.37
C ASP A 90 -2.82 2.03 3.80
N VAL A 91 -3.57 3.10 4.05
CA VAL A 91 -3.82 3.57 5.41
C VAL A 91 -4.73 2.61 6.19
N ALA A 92 -5.59 1.87 5.49
CA ALA A 92 -6.33 0.72 5.99
C ALA A 92 -5.90 -0.53 5.22
N LYS A 93 -6.36 -1.69 5.66
CA LYS A 93 -6.00 -2.97 5.03
C LYS A 93 -6.47 -3.05 3.58
N VAL A 94 -5.58 -3.54 2.73
CA VAL A 94 -5.90 -3.97 1.36
C VAL A 94 -5.62 -5.46 1.30
N VAL A 95 -6.67 -6.26 1.15
CA VAL A 95 -6.57 -7.72 1.12
C VAL A 95 -6.95 -8.21 -0.26
N ILE A 96 -6.00 -8.82 -0.95
CA ILE A 96 -6.14 -9.29 -2.33
C ILE A 96 -6.00 -10.81 -2.32
N GLY A 97 -6.93 -11.51 -2.94
CA GLY A 97 -6.93 -12.96 -3.00
C GLY A 97 -5.83 -13.55 -3.88
N LYS A 98 -5.91 -14.84 -4.14
CA LYS A 98 -4.93 -15.57 -4.95
C LYS A 98 -5.24 -15.48 -6.44
N ASN A 99 -4.21 -15.65 -7.27
CA ASN A 99 -4.31 -15.61 -8.73
C ASN A 99 -4.91 -14.31 -9.25
N VAL A 100 -4.50 -13.18 -8.69
CA VAL A 100 -4.96 -11.85 -9.11
C VAL A 100 -3.92 -11.22 -10.02
N GLN A 101 -4.38 -10.65 -11.12
CA GLN A 101 -3.56 -9.91 -12.07
C GLN A 101 -4.06 -8.46 -12.14
N ILE A 102 -3.17 -7.52 -11.91
CA ILE A 102 -3.49 -6.10 -11.94
C ILE A 102 -2.92 -5.48 -13.22
N ALA A 103 -3.78 -4.85 -14.01
CA ALA A 103 -3.39 -4.15 -15.23
C ALA A 103 -2.58 -2.87 -14.93
N PRO A 104 -1.92 -2.28 -15.95
CA PRO A 104 -1.20 -1.02 -15.74
C PRO A 104 -2.08 0.13 -15.26
N ASN A 105 -1.49 1.02 -14.49
CA ASN A 105 -2.12 2.27 -14.04
C ASN A 105 -3.38 2.07 -13.18
N VAL A 106 -3.38 1.01 -12.37
CA VAL A 106 -4.44 0.78 -11.39
C VAL A 106 -4.09 1.49 -10.09
N SER A 107 -5.11 2.08 -9.47
CA SER A 107 -5.00 2.72 -8.16
C SER A 107 -6.02 2.13 -7.21
N ILE A 108 -5.57 1.81 -5.99
CA ILE A 108 -6.42 1.30 -4.91
C ILE A 108 -6.26 2.25 -3.73
N TYR A 109 -7.33 2.95 -3.37
CA TYR A 109 -7.31 3.95 -2.32
C TYR A 109 -8.18 3.51 -1.14
N THR A 110 -7.56 3.35 0.02
CA THR A 110 -8.31 3.18 1.29
C THR A 110 -8.51 4.52 1.99
N ALA A 111 -7.69 5.51 1.67
CA ALA A 111 -7.72 6.82 2.30
C ALA A 111 -8.88 7.69 1.82
N GLY A 112 -9.49 8.39 2.75
CA GLY A 112 -10.52 9.39 2.46
C GLY A 112 -10.33 10.62 3.34
N HIS A 113 -10.98 11.71 2.92
CA HIS A 113 -11.00 12.96 3.67
C HIS A 113 -12.44 13.34 4.00
N PRO A 114 -12.69 14.00 5.14
CA PRO A 114 -14.03 14.49 5.48
C PRO A 114 -14.61 15.39 4.38
N LEU A 115 -15.89 15.24 4.11
CA LEU A 115 -16.57 16.10 3.14
C LEU A 115 -16.75 17.52 3.66
N ASP A 116 -16.89 17.70 4.98
CA ASP A 116 -16.96 19.00 5.59
C ASP A 116 -15.61 19.73 5.43
N PRO A 117 -15.60 20.94 4.83
CA PRO A 117 -14.33 21.65 4.59
C PRO A 117 -13.58 22.00 5.87
N GLU A 118 -14.26 22.33 6.95
CA GLU A 118 -13.62 22.69 8.21
C GLU A 118 -12.90 21.49 8.81
N ALA A 119 -13.58 20.34 8.89
CA ALA A 119 -12.98 19.09 9.37
C ALA A 119 -11.80 18.67 8.49
N ARG A 120 -11.95 18.73 7.16
CA ARG A 120 -10.91 18.39 6.20
C ARG A 120 -9.70 19.30 6.35
N ASN A 121 -9.92 20.61 6.48
CA ASN A 121 -8.85 21.61 6.60
C ASN A 121 -8.13 21.52 7.95
N SER A 122 -8.73 20.91 8.96
CA SER A 122 -8.08 20.64 10.24
C SER A 122 -7.08 19.47 10.16
N GLY A 123 -7.03 18.78 9.01
CA GLY A 123 -6.07 17.71 8.72
C GLY A 123 -6.54 16.29 9.03
N TYR A 124 -7.80 16.11 9.38
CA TYR A 124 -8.32 14.76 9.58
C TYR A 124 -8.45 14.00 8.26
N GLU A 125 -8.13 12.70 8.33
CA GLU A 125 -8.40 11.74 7.28
C GLU A 125 -8.87 10.43 7.92
N TYR A 126 -9.35 9.49 7.11
CA TYR A 126 -9.79 8.18 7.58
C TYR A 126 -9.42 7.12 6.55
N GLY A 127 -9.48 5.86 6.96
CA GLY A 127 -9.22 4.73 6.07
C GLY A 127 -10.33 3.69 6.14
N ILE A 128 -10.70 3.16 4.97
CA ILE A 128 -11.67 2.07 4.86
C ILE A 128 -11.03 0.93 4.07
N PRO A 129 -11.02 -0.30 4.61
CA PRO A 129 -10.39 -1.44 3.93
C PRO A 129 -10.98 -1.74 2.56
N VAL A 130 -10.14 -2.27 1.67
CA VAL A 130 -10.53 -2.74 0.35
C VAL A 130 -10.19 -4.22 0.24
N THR A 131 -11.13 -5.02 -0.25
CA THR A 131 -10.93 -6.45 -0.48
C THR A 131 -11.16 -6.78 -1.94
N ILE A 132 -10.23 -7.52 -2.55
CA ILE A 132 -10.35 -8.07 -3.90
C ILE A 132 -10.30 -9.59 -3.77
N GLY A 133 -11.27 -10.27 -4.36
CA GLY A 133 -11.37 -11.73 -4.29
C GLY A 133 -10.32 -12.47 -5.11
N ASN A 134 -10.49 -13.79 -5.21
CA ASN A 134 -9.59 -14.64 -5.98
C ASN A 134 -9.87 -14.57 -7.48
N ASN A 135 -8.84 -14.85 -8.30
CA ASN A 135 -8.98 -15.01 -9.75
C ASN A 135 -9.53 -13.76 -10.45
N VAL A 136 -9.17 -12.58 -9.97
CA VAL A 136 -9.61 -11.30 -10.53
C VAL A 136 -8.53 -10.78 -11.49
N TRP A 137 -9.01 -10.27 -12.60
CA TRP A 137 -8.19 -9.50 -13.53
C TRP A 137 -8.80 -8.14 -13.74
#